data_6385a9f3a13c512e0f8a428f38e9f76c
#
_entry.id   6385a9f3a13c512e0f8a428f38e9f76c
#
_cell.length_a   1.000
_cell.length_b   1.000
_cell.length_c   1.000
_cell.angle_alpha   90.00
_cell.angle_beta   90.00
_cell.angle_gamma   90.00
#
_symmetry.space_group_name_H-M   'P 1'
#
loop_
_entity.id
_entity.type
_entity.pdbx_description
1 polymer ?
#
loop_
_entity_poly.entity_id
_entity_poly.type
_entity_poly.pdbx_seq_one_letter_code
_entity_poly.pdbx_strand_id
1 'polypeptide(L)'
;MKMTNRKDIEQVLWNACDSFRGKIDSSRYKDYILSMLFVKYLSDVSKERREEYIKQYDGDMRRVERAMSRERFAMDEQSTFDYLYANRNDAEIGQKINVALNHIEEHNSGKLRNVFRAIDFNSQVDFGEPKEKNATLRNLLEDFNGLDMRPSQLGSADIIGDAYEYMIAMFASDAGKKGGEFFTPSQVSELVASLVQPKENDRIYDPTCGSGGLLLKAYKKVPSGKVAIYGQELNAQTWALCTMNMFLHGVDDARIWQGDTLSNPQNVEDDNLMKFQVVVANPPFSLDKWDSGFLSEAEADSKGKKKMSAELDQYHRFDWGVPPTSKGDYAFVLHMLSSLDAENGRMAVVLPHGVLFRGASEGKIRRQLVEMNLLDAVIGLPANLFYGTGIPACILVFKKNRTYRDVLFIDASGDGNFEKGKNQNILRDSDITRIVNAYQARQNEDKYSYVTSFDEIKENDFNLNIPRYVDTFEEEELVDIDEVKRNIASIEAELSQVQAQMAKYMKELGL
;
A
#
# COMPACT_ATOMS: atom_id res chain seq x y z
N MET A 1 -30.00 -9.98 -17.86
CA MET A 1 -29.34 -8.71 -17.55
C MET A 1 -27.84 -8.92 -17.68
N LYS A 2 -27.09 -7.92 -18.16
CA LYS A 2 -25.62 -7.98 -18.23
C LYS A 2 -25.10 -7.85 -16.78
N MET A 3 -24.27 -8.78 -16.31
CA MET A 3 -23.64 -8.69 -14.99
C MET A 3 -22.71 -7.47 -14.93
N THR A 4 -22.70 -6.79 -13.80
CA THR A 4 -21.78 -5.69 -13.52
C THR A 4 -20.36 -6.25 -13.42
N ASN A 5 -19.43 -5.73 -14.20
CA ASN A 5 -18.04 -6.11 -14.15
C ASN A 5 -17.17 -4.96 -13.60
N ARG A 6 -15.90 -5.25 -13.35
CA ARG A 6 -14.94 -4.29 -12.80
C ARG A 6 -14.86 -3.00 -13.63
N LYS A 7 -14.85 -3.10 -14.96
CA LYS A 7 -14.77 -1.92 -15.85
C LYS A 7 -16.00 -1.03 -15.76
N ASP A 8 -17.18 -1.62 -15.56
CA ASP A 8 -18.42 -0.85 -15.38
C ASP A 8 -18.32 0.02 -14.08
N ILE A 9 -17.76 -0.52 -13.00
CA ILE A 9 -17.53 0.21 -11.73
C ILE A 9 -16.45 1.28 -11.94
N GLU A 10 -15.31 0.94 -12.52
CA GLU A 10 -14.23 1.86 -12.82
C GLU A 10 -14.73 3.05 -13.67
N GLN A 11 -15.58 2.82 -14.65
CA GLN A 11 -16.14 3.89 -15.48
C GLN A 11 -17.01 4.87 -14.67
N VAL A 12 -17.86 4.35 -13.76
CA VAL A 12 -18.68 5.20 -12.88
C VAL A 12 -17.78 6.02 -11.95
N LEU A 13 -16.74 5.41 -11.41
CA LEU A 13 -15.78 6.10 -10.55
C LEU A 13 -15.03 7.21 -11.31
N TRP A 14 -14.67 6.98 -12.57
CA TRP A 14 -14.07 8.01 -13.43
C TRP A 14 -15.04 9.16 -13.72
N ASN A 15 -16.30 8.88 -14.03
CA ASN A 15 -17.32 9.90 -14.24
C ASN A 15 -17.49 10.76 -12.96
N ALA A 16 -17.53 10.11 -11.77
CA ALA A 16 -17.55 10.80 -10.51
C ALA A 16 -16.32 11.70 -10.31
N CYS A 17 -15.11 11.22 -10.65
CA CYS A 17 -13.90 12.05 -10.62
C CYS A 17 -14.03 13.29 -11.49
N ASP A 18 -14.58 13.16 -12.72
CA ASP A 18 -14.77 14.30 -13.62
C ASP A 18 -15.75 15.34 -13.05
N SER A 19 -16.75 14.90 -12.28
CA SER A 19 -17.68 15.80 -11.57
C SER A 19 -17.01 16.66 -10.52
N PHE A 20 -15.88 16.23 -9.95
CA PHE A 20 -15.08 16.93 -8.94
C PHE A 20 -13.88 17.69 -9.52
N ARG A 21 -13.38 17.25 -10.71
CA ARG A 21 -12.16 17.80 -11.32
C ARG A 21 -12.30 19.31 -11.56
N GLY A 22 -11.25 20.05 -11.19
CA GLY A 22 -11.21 21.50 -11.29
C GLY A 22 -11.98 22.26 -10.20
N LYS A 23 -12.66 21.56 -9.29
CA LYS A 23 -13.37 22.16 -8.15
C LYS A 23 -12.69 21.84 -6.82
N ILE A 24 -12.28 20.60 -6.63
CA ILE A 24 -11.67 20.08 -5.41
C ILE A 24 -10.35 19.40 -5.75
N ASP A 25 -9.35 19.47 -4.87
CA ASP A 25 -8.07 18.76 -5.01
C ASP A 25 -8.28 17.25 -5.02
N SER A 26 -7.55 16.52 -5.90
CA SER A 26 -7.68 15.07 -6.03
C SER A 26 -7.36 14.31 -4.74
N SER A 27 -6.48 14.86 -3.90
CA SER A 27 -6.17 14.29 -2.60
C SER A 27 -7.35 14.32 -1.61
N ARG A 28 -8.37 15.13 -1.86
CA ARG A 28 -9.55 15.31 -1.02
C ARG A 28 -10.80 14.66 -1.60
N TYR A 29 -11.08 14.85 -2.91
CA TYR A 29 -12.33 14.30 -3.47
C TYR A 29 -12.34 12.76 -3.53
N LYS A 30 -11.18 12.11 -3.49
CA LYS A 30 -11.11 10.64 -3.39
C LYS A 30 -11.93 10.09 -2.21
N ASP A 31 -11.88 10.76 -1.07
CA ASP A 31 -12.56 10.31 0.14
C ASP A 31 -14.08 10.37 -0.02
N TYR A 32 -14.60 11.38 -0.70
CA TYR A 32 -16.03 11.51 -1.04
C TYR A 32 -16.50 10.42 -2.02
N ILE A 33 -15.73 10.18 -3.08
CA ILE A 33 -16.08 9.19 -4.10
C ILE A 33 -16.02 7.77 -3.53
N LEU A 34 -14.93 7.44 -2.81
CA LEU A 34 -14.76 6.10 -2.23
C LEU A 34 -15.78 5.82 -1.13
N SER A 35 -16.18 6.84 -0.35
CA SER A 35 -17.26 6.69 0.63
C SER A 35 -18.62 6.49 -0.04
N MET A 36 -18.89 7.18 -1.15
CA MET A 36 -20.15 6.98 -1.89
C MET A 36 -20.21 5.59 -2.54
N LEU A 37 -19.10 5.09 -3.08
CA LEU A 37 -18.98 3.70 -3.54
C LEU A 37 -19.32 2.71 -2.42
N PHE A 38 -18.76 2.96 -1.22
CA PHE A 38 -18.99 2.12 -0.06
C PHE A 38 -20.49 2.13 0.35
N VAL A 39 -21.09 3.32 0.46
CA VAL A 39 -22.53 3.46 0.78
C VAL A 39 -23.41 2.77 -0.26
N LYS A 40 -23.11 2.97 -1.54
CA LYS A 40 -23.85 2.33 -2.64
C LYS A 40 -23.79 0.82 -2.56
N TYR A 41 -22.60 0.26 -2.31
CA TYR A 41 -22.44 -1.19 -2.13
C TYR A 41 -23.24 -1.72 -0.94
N LEU A 42 -23.10 -1.12 0.23
CA LEU A 42 -23.86 -1.53 1.42
C LEU A 42 -25.37 -1.49 1.16
N SER A 43 -25.84 -0.42 0.52
CA SER A 43 -27.25 -0.24 0.18
C SER A 43 -27.76 -1.35 -0.74
N ASP A 44 -27.03 -1.66 -1.80
CA ASP A 44 -27.42 -2.68 -2.78
C ASP A 44 -27.43 -4.09 -2.16
N VAL A 45 -26.44 -4.42 -1.33
CA VAL A 45 -26.39 -5.70 -0.60
C VAL A 45 -27.55 -5.80 0.39
N SER A 46 -27.80 -4.74 1.18
CA SER A 46 -28.89 -4.71 2.14
C SER A 46 -30.25 -4.89 1.46
N LYS A 47 -30.45 -4.23 0.32
CA LYS A 47 -31.67 -4.33 -0.49
C LYS A 47 -31.90 -5.76 -0.97
N GLU A 48 -30.90 -6.41 -1.55
CA GLU A 48 -31.01 -7.79 -2.03
C GLU A 48 -31.32 -8.76 -0.88
N ARG A 49 -30.62 -8.65 0.25
CA ARG A 49 -30.87 -9.47 1.43
C ARG A 49 -32.30 -9.31 1.96
N ARG A 50 -32.78 -8.07 2.00
CA ARG A 50 -34.16 -7.78 2.41
C ARG A 50 -35.15 -8.42 1.46
N GLU A 51 -34.96 -8.33 0.15
CA GLU A 51 -35.81 -8.96 -0.86
C GLU A 51 -35.82 -10.50 -0.72
N GLU A 52 -34.65 -11.10 -0.46
CA GLU A 52 -34.51 -12.54 -0.20
C GLU A 52 -35.31 -12.97 1.04
N TYR A 53 -35.17 -12.23 2.15
CA TYR A 53 -35.92 -12.53 3.39
C TYR A 53 -37.39 -12.32 3.27
N ILE A 54 -37.87 -11.30 2.51
CA ILE A 54 -39.28 -11.11 2.22
C ILE A 54 -39.84 -12.36 1.51
N LYS A 55 -39.14 -12.90 0.54
CA LYS A 55 -39.52 -14.15 -0.16
C LYS A 55 -39.46 -15.36 0.77
N GLN A 56 -38.40 -15.50 1.56
CA GLN A 56 -38.19 -16.63 2.47
C GLN A 56 -39.22 -16.73 3.58
N TYR A 57 -39.73 -15.59 4.06
CA TYR A 57 -40.66 -15.52 5.17
C TYR A 57 -42.07 -15.15 4.71
N ASP A 58 -42.40 -15.32 3.41
CA ASP A 58 -43.73 -15.06 2.84
C ASP A 58 -44.32 -13.68 3.22
N GLY A 59 -43.44 -12.66 3.32
CA GLY A 59 -43.82 -11.29 3.66
C GLY A 59 -44.02 -11.00 5.15
N ASP A 60 -43.69 -11.93 6.05
CA ASP A 60 -43.70 -11.65 7.50
C ASP A 60 -42.58 -10.67 7.87
N MET A 61 -42.93 -9.37 7.90
CA MET A 61 -41.96 -8.30 8.15
C MET A 61 -41.26 -8.39 9.51
N ARG A 62 -41.88 -8.98 10.54
CA ARG A 62 -41.22 -9.17 11.84
C ARG A 62 -40.04 -10.14 11.75
N ARG A 63 -40.21 -11.21 10.97
CA ARG A 63 -39.16 -12.19 10.71
C ARG A 63 -38.09 -11.59 9.81
N VAL A 64 -38.49 -10.81 8.82
CA VAL A 64 -37.56 -10.09 7.94
C VAL A 64 -36.67 -9.16 8.75
N GLU A 65 -37.22 -8.27 9.57
CA GLU A 65 -36.46 -7.33 10.40
C GLU A 65 -35.50 -8.05 11.37
N ARG A 66 -35.99 -9.15 11.99
CA ARG A 66 -35.16 -9.98 12.86
C ARG A 66 -34.00 -10.67 12.12
N ALA A 67 -34.19 -11.04 10.86
CA ALA A 67 -33.13 -11.59 10.03
C ALA A 67 -32.12 -10.50 9.60
N MET A 68 -32.64 -9.35 9.14
CA MET A 68 -31.82 -8.20 8.78
C MET A 68 -30.93 -7.70 9.94
N SER A 69 -31.42 -7.72 11.17
CA SER A 69 -30.63 -7.32 12.35
C SER A 69 -29.43 -8.25 12.67
N ARG A 70 -29.35 -9.41 12.03
CA ARG A 70 -28.26 -10.39 12.18
C ARG A 70 -27.31 -10.42 10.98
N GLU A 71 -27.61 -9.60 9.98
CA GLU A 71 -26.75 -9.48 8.82
C GLU A 71 -25.37 -8.91 9.17
N ARG A 72 -24.44 -9.11 8.26
CA ARG A 72 -23.05 -8.64 8.35
C ARG A 72 -22.95 -7.15 8.72
N PHE A 73 -23.91 -6.35 8.26
CA PHE A 73 -24.05 -4.93 8.58
C PHE A 73 -25.51 -4.53 8.59
N ALA A 74 -25.82 -3.49 9.39
CA ALA A 74 -27.15 -2.92 9.50
C ALA A 74 -27.26 -1.57 8.80
N MET A 75 -28.37 -1.35 8.09
CA MET A 75 -28.73 -0.07 7.48
C MET A 75 -30.18 0.25 7.77
N ASP A 76 -30.48 1.49 8.10
CA ASP A 76 -31.82 2.01 8.12
C ASP A 76 -32.23 2.61 6.77
N GLU A 77 -33.49 3.00 6.63
CA GLU A 77 -34.00 3.54 5.36
C GLU A 77 -33.31 4.84 4.96
N GLN A 78 -32.99 5.72 5.92
CA GLN A 78 -32.38 7.03 5.67
C GLN A 78 -30.89 6.92 5.32
N SER A 79 -30.25 5.80 5.59
CA SER A 79 -28.85 5.53 5.25
C SER A 79 -28.67 4.82 3.90
N THR A 80 -29.79 4.45 3.23
CA THR A 80 -29.73 3.80 1.92
C THR A 80 -29.38 4.77 0.79
N PHE A 81 -28.70 4.26 -0.24
CA PHE A 81 -28.45 5.03 -1.45
C PHE A 81 -29.74 5.43 -2.16
N ASP A 82 -30.76 4.57 -2.19
CA ASP A 82 -32.05 4.86 -2.80
C ASP A 82 -32.73 6.09 -2.14
N TYR A 83 -32.64 6.22 -0.81
CA TYR A 83 -33.12 7.40 -0.09
C TYR A 83 -32.33 8.66 -0.46
N LEU A 84 -31.00 8.60 -0.50
CA LEU A 84 -30.16 9.72 -0.87
C LEU A 84 -30.43 10.17 -2.31
N TYR A 85 -30.57 9.24 -3.23
CA TYR A 85 -30.88 9.52 -4.62
C TYR A 85 -32.27 10.16 -4.81
N ALA A 86 -33.29 9.66 -4.10
CA ALA A 86 -34.62 10.25 -4.11
C ALA A 86 -34.61 11.71 -3.63
N ASN A 87 -33.73 12.05 -2.69
CA ASN A 87 -33.56 13.38 -2.13
C ASN A 87 -32.45 14.23 -2.80
N ARG A 88 -31.88 13.81 -3.93
CA ARG A 88 -30.71 14.48 -4.55
C ARG A 88 -30.89 15.92 -4.95
N ASN A 89 -32.13 16.40 -5.06
CA ASN A 89 -32.46 17.79 -5.36
C ASN A 89 -32.79 18.63 -4.09
N ASP A 90 -32.67 18.05 -2.90
CA ASP A 90 -32.90 18.75 -1.65
C ASP A 90 -31.78 19.79 -1.41
N ALA A 91 -32.17 20.96 -0.88
CA ALA A 91 -31.22 22.01 -0.52
C ALA A 91 -30.19 21.57 0.54
N GLU A 92 -30.58 20.62 1.42
CA GLU A 92 -29.77 20.08 2.50
C GLU A 92 -29.19 18.68 2.17
N ILE A 93 -29.00 18.36 0.88
CA ILE A 93 -28.50 17.02 0.47
C ILE A 93 -27.18 16.64 1.12
N GLY A 94 -26.23 17.59 1.27
CA GLY A 94 -24.95 17.35 1.95
C GLY A 94 -25.14 16.92 3.41
N GLN A 95 -26.06 17.57 4.13
CA GLN A 95 -26.41 17.18 5.50
C GLN A 95 -27.09 15.81 5.55
N LYS A 96 -27.96 15.48 4.59
CA LYS A 96 -28.59 14.16 4.52
C LYS A 96 -27.57 13.06 4.29
N ILE A 97 -26.57 13.29 3.45
CA ILE A 97 -25.47 12.32 3.26
C ILE A 97 -24.67 12.15 4.56
N ASN A 98 -24.30 13.24 5.24
CA ASN A 98 -23.60 13.15 6.52
C ASN A 98 -24.41 12.38 7.58
N VAL A 99 -25.71 12.60 7.67
CA VAL A 99 -26.60 11.84 8.56
C VAL A 99 -26.63 10.36 8.20
N ALA A 100 -26.71 10.03 6.90
CA ALA A 100 -26.69 8.66 6.44
C ALA A 100 -25.37 7.94 6.83
N LEU A 101 -24.23 8.61 6.66
CA LEU A 101 -22.93 8.08 7.08
C LEU A 101 -22.85 7.85 8.60
N ASN A 102 -23.36 8.80 9.39
CA ASN A 102 -23.40 8.65 10.85
C ASN A 102 -24.29 7.46 11.27
N HIS A 103 -25.45 7.28 10.65
CA HIS A 103 -26.35 6.14 10.93
C HIS A 103 -25.67 4.81 10.56
N ILE A 104 -24.97 4.73 9.40
CA ILE A 104 -24.19 3.53 9.03
C ILE A 104 -23.16 3.23 10.12
N GLU A 105 -22.45 4.25 10.60
CA GLU A 105 -21.43 4.12 11.63
C GLU A 105 -22.00 3.67 12.98
N GLU A 106 -23.09 4.29 13.43
CA GLU A 106 -23.75 3.96 14.69
C GLU A 106 -24.30 2.53 14.72
N HIS A 107 -24.99 2.12 13.65
CA HIS A 107 -25.54 0.77 13.54
C HIS A 107 -24.47 -0.32 13.39
N ASN A 108 -23.26 0.06 12.98
CA ASN A 108 -22.12 -0.84 12.76
C ASN A 108 -20.89 -0.46 13.61
N SER A 109 -21.10 0.12 14.79
CA SER A 109 -20.05 0.72 15.63
C SER A 109 -18.93 -0.24 16.05
N GLY A 110 -19.18 -1.55 16.05
CA GLY A 110 -18.15 -2.57 16.28
C GLY A 110 -17.12 -2.71 15.14
N LYS A 111 -17.45 -2.24 13.93
CA LYS A 111 -16.65 -2.42 12.72
C LYS A 111 -16.25 -1.10 12.04
N LEU A 112 -17.15 -0.11 12.06
CA LEU A 112 -17.03 1.13 11.28
C LEU A 112 -16.92 2.40 12.14
N ARG A 113 -16.61 2.27 13.43
CA ARG A 113 -16.54 3.42 14.34
C ARG A 113 -15.50 4.45 13.87
N ASN A 114 -15.92 5.70 13.72
CA ASN A 114 -15.12 6.85 13.28
C ASN A 114 -14.59 6.78 11.83
N VAL A 115 -15.06 5.85 10.99
CA VAL A 115 -14.58 5.66 9.61
C VAL A 115 -14.93 6.88 8.75
N PHE A 116 -16.08 7.52 8.97
CA PHE A 116 -16.52 8.69 8.20
C PHE A 116 -16.24 10.03 8.90
N ARG A 117 -15.63 10.03 10.07
CA ARG A 117 -15.44 11.25 10.88
C ARG A 117 -14.69 12.38 10.16
N ALA A 118 -13.78 12.06 9.25
CA ALA A 118 -13.00 13.05 8.50
C ALA A 118 -13.69 13.49 7.20
N ILE A 119 -14.91 13.02 6.92
CA ILE A 119 -15.62 13.24 5.66
C ILE A 119 -16.85 14.09 5.93
N ASP A 120 -16.88 15.29 5.31
CA ASP A 120 -18.01 16.23 5.47
C ASP A 120 -18.52 16.68 4.11
N PHE A 121 -19.64 16.07 3.68
CA PHE A 121 -20.33 16.44 2.44
C PHE A 121 -21.00 17.83 2.50
N ASN A 122 -20.89 18.51 3.63
CA ASN A 122 -21.37 19.89 3.82
C ASN A 122 -20.24 20.91 3.88
N SER A 123 -18.98 20.50 3.69
CA SER A 123 -17.78 21.33 3.74
C SER A 123 -17.84 22.48 2.71
N GLN A 124 -17.88 23.71 3.17
CA GLN A 124 -17.77 24.90 2.28
C GLN A 124 -16.36 25.05 1.71
N VAL A 125 -15.35 24.58 2.42
CA VAL A 125 -13.95 24.65 1.98
C VAL A 125 -13.74 23.79 0.73
N ASP A 126 -14.42 22.63 0.65
CA ASP A 126 -14.27 21.72 -0.47
C ASP A 126 -15.25 21.99 -1.60
N PHE A 127 -16.50 22.27 -1.27
CA PHE A 127 -17.57 22.37 -2.27
C PHE A 127 -17.93 23.81 -2.66
N GLY A 128 -17.42 24.83 -1.97
CA GLY A 128 -17.76 26.24 -2.20
C GLY A 128 -19.19 26.56 -1.76
N GLU A 129 -19.86 27.41 -2.53
CA GLU A 129 -21.21 27.92 -2.22
C GLU A 129 -22.29 26.81 -2.30
N PRO A 130 -23.40 26.94 -1.56
CA PRO A 130 -24.45 25.91 -1.49
C PRO A 130 -24.99 25.45 -2.85
N LYS A 131 -25.10 26.35 -3.82
CA LYS A 131 -25.58 26.02 -5.17
C LYS A 131 -24.61 25.10 -5.91
N GLU A 132 -23.32 25.38 -5.82
CA GLU A 132 -22.25 24.58 -6.47
C GLU A 132 -22.11 23.23 -5.77
N LYS A 133 -22.11 23.23 -4.42
CA LYS A 133 -22.13 22.02 -3.61
C LYS A 133 -23.26 21.08 -4.02
N ASN A 134 -24.50 21.58 -3.99
CA ASN A 134 -25.66 20.75 -4.29
C ASN A 134 -25.65 20.23 -5.74
N ALA A 135 -25.17 21.02 -6.69
CA ALA A 135 -25.00 20.55 -8.07
C ALA A 135 -23.98 19.42 -8.17
N THR A 136 -22.84 19.53 -7.47
CA THR A 136 -21.79 18.50 -7.46
C THR A 136 -22.29 17.21 -6.79
N LEU A 137 -22.95 17.31 -5.64
CA LEU A 137 -23.50 16.16 -4.91
C LEU A 137 -24.62 15.45 -5.70
N ARG A 138 -25.48 16.24 -6.38
CA ARG A 138 -26.49 15.66 -7.25
C ARG A 138 -25.84 14.85 -8.39
N ASN A 139 -24.84 15.40 -9.07
CA ASN A 139 -24.14 14.70 -10.14
C ASN A 139 -23.47 13.40 -9.62
N LEU A 140 -22.83 13.46 -8.45
CA LEU A 140 -22.26 12.27 -7.80
C LEU A 140 -23.31 11.17 -7.60
N LEU A 141 -24.48 11.52 -7.07
CA LEU A 141 -25.57 10.56 -6.86
C LEU A 141 -26.14 10.04 -8.20
N GLU A 142 -26.21 10.88 -9.24
CA GLU A 142 -26.63 10.47 -10.59
C GLU A 142 -25.62 9.51 -11.23
N ASP A 143 -24.29 9.75 -11.08
CA ASP A 143 -23.23 8.88 -11.59
C ASP A 143 -23.36 7.45 -11.00
N PHE A 144 -23.61 7.34 -9.69
CA PHE A 144 -23.72 6.05 -9.02
C PHE A 144 -25.08 5.35 -9.20
N ASN A 145 -26.14 6.07 -9.58
CA ASN A 145 -27.50 5.49 -9.67
C ASN A 145 -27.62 4.37 -10.73
N GLY A 146 -26.83 4.47 -11.80
CA GLY A 146 -26.82 3.45 -12.86
C GLY A 146 -26.08 2.15 -12.51
N LEU A 147 -25.40 2.11 -11.37
CA LEU A 147 -24.57 0.99 -10.95
C LEU A 147 -25.39 0.02 -10.08
N ASP A 148 -25.38 -1.25 -10.44
CA ASP A 148 -26.01 -2.34 -9.67
C ASP A 148 -24.91 -3.22 -9.06
N MET A 149 -24.73 -3.09 -7.73
CA MET A 149 -23.70 -3.81 -6.97
C MET A 149 -24.29 -4.91 -6.07
N ARG A 150 -25.51 -5.37 -6.38
CA ARG A 150 -26.08 -6.52 -5.68
C ARG A 150 -25.24 -7.77 -5.91
N PRO A 151 -25.01 -8.61 -4.90
CA PRO A 151 -24.23 -9.84 -5.01
C PRO A 151 -24.63 -10.72 -6.21
N SER A 152 -25.92 -10.85 -6.51
CA SER A 152 -26.44 -11.60 -7.66
C SER A 152 -26.10 -11.00 -9.02
N GLN A 153 -25.72 -9.73 -9.07
CA GLN A 153 -25.39 -9.01 -10.31
C GLN A 153 -23.87 -8.85 -10.50
N LEU A 154 -23.07 -9.20 -9.50
CA LEU A 154 -21.62 -9.15 -9.56
C LEU A 154 -21.05 -10.45 -10.12
N GLY A 155 -20.01 -10.35 -10.98
CA GLY A 155 -19.32 -11.52 -11.54
C GLY A 155 -18.47 -12.30 -10.53
N SER A 156 -18.03 -11.65 -9.46
CA SER A 156 -17.38 -12.26 -8.29
C SER A 156 -17.50 -11.33 -7.08
N ALA A 157 -17.32 -11.89 -5.88
CA ALA A 157 -17.34 -11.11 -4.64
C ALA A 157 -16.22 -10.07 -4.55
N ASP A 158 -15.08 -10.31 -5.21
CA ASP A 158 -13.87 -9.47 -5.11
C ASP A 158 -13.92 -8.24 -6.02
N ILE A 159 -14.83 -8.19 -6.99
CA ILE A 159 -14.86 -7.12 -8.02
C ILE A 159 -14.90 -5.72 -7.41
N ILE A 160 -15.65 -5.53 -6.34
CA ILE A 160 -15.81 -4.21 -5.70
C ILE A 160 -14.54 -3.82 -4.96
N GLY A 161 -13.97 -4.75 -4.20
CA GLY A 161 -12.71 -4.55 -3.53
C GLY A 161 -11.58 -4.24 -4.51
N ASP A 162 -11.50 -5.00 -5.62
CA ASP A 162 -10.51 -4.77 -6.66
C ASP A 162 -10.69 -3.41 -7.37
N ALA A 163 -11.94 -2.96 -7.60
CA ALA A 163 -12.22 -1.64 -8.14
C ALA A 163 -11.87 -0.53 -7.14
N TYR A 164 -12.10 -0.76 -5.84
CA TYR A 164 -11.71 0.15 -4.76
C TYR A 164 -10.19 0.29 -4.69
N GLU A 165 -9.43 -0.81 -4.69
CA GLU A 165 -7.96 -0.79 -4.73
C GLU A 165 -7.43 -0.09 -5.99
N TYR A 166 -8.04 -0.33 -7.15
CA TYR A 166 -7.67 0.34 -8.39
C TYR A 166 -7.79 1.86 -8.27
N MET A 167 -8.89 2.36 -7.71
CA MET A 167 -9.08 3.79 -7.53
C MET A 167 -8.11 4.39 -6.51
N ILE A 168 -7.83 3.70 -5.42
CA ILE A 168 -6.77 4.14 -4.48
C ILE A 168 -5.43 4.26 -5.21
N ALA A 169 -5.06 3.29 -6.03
CA ALA A 169 -3.84 3.31 -6.83
C ALA A 169 -3.81 4.51 -7.80
N MET A 170 -4.92 4.80 -8.48
CA MET A 170 -5.03 5.94 -9.39
C MET A 170 -4.87 7.28 -8.65
N PHE A 171 -5.54 7.44 -7.52
CA PHE A 171 -5.38 8.64 -6.69
C PHE A 171 -3.98 8.78 -6.11
N ALA A 172 -3.31 7.69 -5.79
CA ALA A 172 -1.93 7.70 -5.35
C ALA A 172 -0.99 8.16 -6.48
N SER A 173 -1.24 7.71 -7.72
CA SER A 173 -0.49 8.15 -8.90
C SER A 173 -0.63 9.66 -9.14
N ASP A 174 -1.85 10.19 -9.02
CA ASP A 174 -2.13 11.61 -9.22
C ASP A 174 -1.56 12.49 -8.09
N ALA A 175 -1.52 11.98 -6.87
CA ALA A 175 -1.00 12.68 -5.70
C ALA A 175 0.54 12.79 -5.67
N GLY A 176 1.26 12.11 -6.56
CA GLY A 176 2.72 12.15 -6.67
C GLY A 176 3.42 11.71 -5.38
N LYS A 177 4.31 12.55 -4.80
CA LYS A 177 5.06 12.20 -3.58
C LYS A 177 4.18 11.79 -2.40
N LYS A 178 3.03 12.44 -2.23
CA LYS A 178 2.08 12.09 -1.16
C LYS A 178 1.40 10.74 -1.40
N GLY A 179 1.27 10.31 -2.66
CA GLY A 179 0.68 9.03 -3.01
C GLY A 179 1.49 7.83 -2.51
N GLY A 180 2.82 7.91 -2.60
CA GLY A 180 3.71 6.86 -2.11
C GLY A 180 3.70 6.64 -0.59
N GLU A 181 3.16 7.61 0.18
CA GLU A 181 3.07 7.50 1.64
C GLU A 181 1.90 6.62 2.11
N PHE A 182 0.88 6.40 1.27
CA PHE A 182 -0.30 5.63 1.68
C PHE A 182 -0.62 4.44 0.77
N PHE A 183 0.12 4.25 -0.30
CA PHE A 183 -0.12 3.17 -1.25
C PHE A 183 1.16 2.45 -1.66
N THR A 184 1.17 1.14 -1.49
CA THR A 184 2.22 0.26 -2.00
C THR A 184 1.77 -0.35 -3.34
N PRO A 185 2.59 -0.28 -4.42
CA PRO A 185 2.24 -0.93 -5.68
C PRO A 185 1.83 -2.39 -5.49
N SER A 186 0.74 -2.80 -6.13
CA SER A 186 0.14 -4.12 -5.95
C SER A 186 1.12 -5.26 -6.18
N GLN A 187 2.06 -5.09 -7.13
CA GLN A 187 3.09 -6.07 -7.47
C GLN A 187 4.13 -6.22 -6.34
N VAL A 188 4.49 -5.11 -5.68
CA VAL A 188 5.38 -5.16 -4.52
C VAL A 188 4.67 -5.82 -3.33
N SER A 189 3.39 -5.50 -3.12
CA SER A 189 2.57 -6.16 -2.09
C SER A 189 2.45 -7.66 -2.32
N GLU A 190 2.27 -8.08 -3.59
CA GLU A 190 2.22 -9.49 -4.00
C GLU A 190 3.55 -10.20 -3.71
N LEU A 191 4.68 -9.56 -4.04
CA LEU A 191 6.02 -10.09 -3.77
C LEU A 191 6.25 -10.26 -2.26
N VAL A 192 6.00 -9.22 -1.46
CA VAL A 192 6.17 -9.26 0.00
C VAL A 192 5.33 -10.38 0.62
N ALA A 193 4.05 -10.48 0.25
CA ALA A 193 3.16 -11.54 0.73
C ALA A 193 3.67 -12.94 0.35
N SER A 194 4.23 -13.10 -0.86
CA SER A 194 4.80 -14.38 -1.33
C SER A 194 6.08 -14.77 -0.58
N LEU A 195 6.90 -13.79 -0.17
CA LEU A 195 8.13 -14.05 0.60
C LEU A 195 7.85 -14.52 2.02
N VAL A 196 6.83 -13.97 2.69
CA VAL A 196 6.50 -14.34 4.08
C VAL A 196 5.65 -15.61 4.19
N GLN A 197 5.03 -16.08 3.11
CA GLN A 197 4.28 -17.34 3.04
C GLN A 197 3.31 -17.53 4.21
N PRO A 198 2.23 -16.74 4.32
CA PRO A 198 1.25 -16.89 5.39
C PRO A 198 0.60 -18.26 5.38
N LYS A 199 0.22 -18.77 6.55
CA LYS A 199 -0.40 -20.08 6.75
C LYS A 199 -1.70 -19.96 7.54
N GLU A 200 -2.54 -20.99 7.52
CA GLU A 200 -3.72 -21.04 8.38
C GLU A 200 -3.36 -20.83 9.85
N ASN A 201 -4.20 -20.07 10.54
CA ASN A 201 -4.07 -19.67 11.93
C ASN A 201 -2.95 -18.66 12.23
N ASP A 202 -2.26 -18.12 11.22
CA ASP A 202 -1.32 -17.02 11.44
C ASP A 202 -2.07 -15.74 11.87
N ARG A 203 -1.45 -14.99 12.76
CA ARG A 203 -1.73 -13.57 13.01
C ARG A 203 -0.82 -12.77 12.05
N ILE A 204 -1.42 -11.94 11.19
CA ILE A 204 -0.71 -11.13 10.21
C ILE A 204 -0.81 -9.66 10.62
N TYR A 205 0.30 -8.96 10.67
CA TYR A 205 0.39 -7.58 11.15
C TYR A 205 1.13 -6.66 10.19
N ASP A 206 0.59 -5.45 10.01
CA ASP A 206 1.27 -4.33 9.34
C ASP A 206 1.22 -3.10 10.25
N PRO A 207 2.37 -2.63 10.78
CA PRO A 207 2.44 -1.46 11.65
C PRO A 207 2.22 -0.12 10.96
N THR A 208 2.21 -0.09 9.62
CA THR A 208 2.06 1.11 8.76
C THR A 208 1.18 0.79 7.57
N CYS A 209 -0.01 0.24 7.87
CA CYS A 209 -0.79 -0.51 6.88
C CYS A 209 -1.30 0.30 5.69
N GLY A 210 -1.21 1.63 5.71
CA GLY A 210 -1.67 2.46 4.62
C GLY A 210 -3.13 2.16 4.25
N SER A 211 -3.39 1.91 2.99
CA SER A 211 -4.72 1.49 2.49
C SER A 211 -5.03 0.00 2.69
N GLY A 212 -4.15 -0.78 3.30
CA GLY A 212 -4.34 -2.20 3.59
C GLY A 212 -3.97 -3.17 2.48
N GLY A 213 -3.44 -2.69 1.35
CA GLY A 213 -3.13 -3.55 0.20
C GLY A 213 -2.15 -4.69 0.51
N LEU A 214 -1.14 -4.46 1.37
CA LEU A 214 -0.19 -5.48 1.81
C LEU A 214 -0.87 -6.59 2.63
N LEU A 215 -1.71 -6.18 3.58
CA LEU A 215 -2.49 -7.11 4.41
C LEU A 215 -3.45 -7.95 3.58
N LEU A 216 -4.14 -7.35 2.60
CA LEU A 216 -5.05 -8.05 1.71
C LEU A 216 -4.33 -9.06 0.81
N LYS A 217 -3.15 -8.72 0.30
CA LYS A 217 -2.34 -9.68 -0.46
C LYS A 217 -1.88 -10.85 0.41
N ALA A 218 -1.46 -10.59 1.64
CA ALA A 218 -1.11 -11.63 2.59
C ALA A 218 -2.33 -12.52 2.97
N TYR A 219 -3.50 -11.91 3.19
CA TYR A 219 -4.75 -12.62 3.42
C TYR A 219 -5.12 -13.56 2.27
N LYS A 220 -5.06 -13.07 1.02
CA LYS A 220 -5.40 -13.85 -0.19
C LYS A 220 -4.44 -15.03 -0.44
N LYS A 221 -3.24 -15.07 0.19
CA LYS A 221 -2.33 -16.23 0.14
C LYS A 221 -2.85 -17.43 0.93
N VAL A 222 -3.85 -17.27 1.79
CA VAL A 222 -4.44 -18.35 2.57
C VAL A 222 -5.89 -18.56 2.10
N PRO A 223 -6.15 -19.48 1.16
CA PRO A 223 -7.45 -19.61 0.50
C PRO A 223 -8.62 -19.93 1.45
N SER A 224 -8.34 -20.52 2.61
CA SER A 224 -9.37 -20.78 3.63
C SER A 224 -9.83 -19.50 4.36
N GLY A 225 -9.09 -18.40 4.25
CA GLY A 225 -9.32 -17.17 5.00
C GLY A 225 -9.12 -17.28 6.51
N LYS A 226 -8.62 -18.42 7.01
CA LYS A 226 -8.42 -18.67 8.45
C LYS A 226 -7.13 -18.03 8.95
N VAL A 227 -7.06 -16.72 8.93
CA VAL A 227 -5.98 -15.89 9.48
C VAL A 227 -6.58 -14.69 10.20
N ALA A 228 -5.86 -14.12 11.17
CA ALA A 228 -6.28 -12.91 11.86
C ALA A 228 -5.45 -11.72 11.38
N ILE A 229 -6.11 -10.66 10.92
CA ILE A 229 -5.50 -9.47 10.34
C ILE A 229 -5.44 -8.34 11.37
N TYR A 230 -4.27 -7.74 11.50
CA TYR A 230 -4.00 -6.62 12.37
C TYR A 230 -3.26 -5.52 11.61
N GLY A 231 -3.60 -4.28 11.87
CA GLY A 231 -2.92 -3.14 11.26
C GLY A 231 -2.91 -1.94 12.19
N GLN A 232 -2.01 -1.01 11.91
CA GLN A 232 -2.02 0.31 12.52
C GLN A 232 -1.63 1.36 11.46
N GLU A 233 -2.33 2.50 11.47
CA GLU A 233 -2.11 3.61 10.53
C GLU A 233 -2.21 4.94 11.27
N LEU A 234 -1.23 5.81 11.04
CA LEU A 234 -1.17 7.12 11.69
C LEU A 234 -2.23 8.08 11.16
N ASN A 235 -2.39 8.13 9.84
CA ASN A 235 -3.28 9.07 9.16
C ASN A 235 -4.72 8.59 9.25
N ALA A 236 -5.61 9.39 9.86
CA ALA A 236 -7.01 9.03 10.06
C ALA A 236 -7.77 8.78 8.75
N GLN A 237 -7.50 9.53 7.68
CA GLN A 237 -8.14 9.34 6.38
C GLN A 237 -7.68 8.02 5.74
N THR A 238 -6.38 7.76 5.76
CA THR A 238 -5.80 6.52 5.24
C THR A 238 -6.26 5.29 6.04
N TRP A 239 -6.35 5.43 7.37
CA TRP A 239 -6.94 4.40 8.24
C TRP A 239 -8.39 4.09 7.87
N ALA A 240 -9.21 5.11 7.59
CA ALA A 240 -10.59 4.93 7.15
C ALA A 240 -10.66 4.20 5.80
N LEU A 241 -9.79 4.56 4.84
CA LEU A 241 -9.68 3.85 3.57
C LEU A 241 -9.30 2.37 3.77
N CYS A 242 -8.35 2.08 4.65
CA CYS A 242 -7.96 0.71 4.99
C CYS A 242 -9.15 -0.08 5.56
N THR A 243 -9.87 0.49 6.52
CA THR A 243 -11.01 -0.16 7.16
C THR A 243 -12.12 -0.48 6.14
N MET A 244 -12.47 0.48 5.28
CA MET A 244 -13.41 0.25 4.18
C MET A 244 -12.91 -0.82 3.20
N ASN A 245 -11.62 -0.80 2.87
CA ASN A 245 -11.00 -1.77 1.96
C ASN A 245 -11.08 -3.20 2.52
N MET A 246 -10.73 -3.39 3.81
CA MET A 246 -10.88 -4.69 4.49
C MET A 246 -12.32 -5.17 4.42
N PHE A 247 -13.26 -4.28 4.72
CA PHE A 247 -14.68 -4.60 4.70
C PHE A 247 -15.17 -5.02 3.30
N LEU A 248 -14.78 -4.29 2.25
CA LEU A 248 -15.16 -4.62 0.86
C LEU A 248 -14.59 -5.97 0.38
N HIS A 249 -13.46 -6.39 0.92
CA HIS A 249 -12.85 -7.70 0.64
C HIS A 249 -13.35 -8.82 1.58
N GLY A 250 -14.34 -8.56 2.45
CA GLY A 250 -14.90 -9.58 3.34
C GLY A 250 -14.05 -9.91 4.56
N VAL A 251 -13.07 -9.09 4.90
CA VAL A 251 -12.19 -9.25 6.08
C VAL A 251 -12.73 -8.40 7.23
N ASP A 252 -13.93 -8.75 7.72
CA ASP A 252 -14.69 -7.94 8.69
C ASP A 252 -14.12 -7.94 10.10
N ASP A 253 -13.32 -8.95 10.42
CA ASP A 253 -12.68 -9.15 11.72
C ASP A 253 -11.27 -8.55 11.80
N ALA A 254 -10.83 -7.87 10.73
CA ALA A 254 -9.57 -7.14 10.73
C ALA A 254 -9.56 -6.07 11.82
N ARG A 255 -8.49 -6.04 12.61
CA ARG A 255 -8.28 -5.06 13.70
C ARG A 255 -7.31 -4.00 13.23
N ILE A 256 -7.85 -2.92 12.68
CA ILE A 256 -7.08 -1.79 12.18
C ILE A 256 -7.20 -0.62 13.14
N TRP A 257 -6.08 -0.23 13.75
CA TRP A 257 -6.03 0.86 14.72
C TRP A 257 -5.52 2.16 14.09
N GLN A 258 -6.06 3.29 14.54
CA GLN A 258 -5.56 4.60 14.17
C GLN A 258 -4.60 5.12 15.25
N GLY A 259 -3.39 5.50 14.87
CA GLY A 259 -2.40 6.10 15.76
C GLY A 259 -0.95 5.81 15.37
N ASP A 260 -0.03 6.48 16.08
CA ASP A 260 1.41 6.32 15.86
C ASP A 260 1.91 4.99 16.44
N THR A 261 2.34 4.11 15.58
CA THR A 261 2.87 2.78 15.94
C THR A 261 4.13 2.84 16.79
N LEU A 262 4.97 3.85 16.59
CA LEU A 262 6.23 3.94 17.31
C LEU A 262 6.03 4.44 18.75
N SER A 263 5.34 5.57 18.93
CA SER A 263 5.14 6.15 20.26
C SER A 263 3.92 5.61 21.01
N ASN A 264 2.92 5.08 20.28
CA ASN A 264 1.67 4.58 20.86
C ASN A 264 1.15 3.33 20.14
N PRO A 265 1.86 2.19 20.20
CA PRO A 265 1.39 0.94 19.62
C PRO A 265 0.09 0.48 20.27
N GLN A 266 -0.91 0.13 19.43
CA GLN A 266 -2.24 -0.29 19.89
C GLN A 266 -2.42 -1.81 19.91
N ASN A 267 -1.58 -2.54 19.18
CA ASN A 267 -1.60 -4.01 19.18
C ASN A 267 -0.79 -4.52 20.37
N VAL A 268 -1.40 -4.46 21.57
CA VAL A 268 -0.82 -4.85 22.85
C VAL A 268 -1.72 -5.86 23.57
N GLU A 269 -1.11 -6.75 24.34
CA GLU A 269 -1.76 -7.80 25.12
C GLU A 269 -0.98 -7.94 26.45
N ASP A 270 -1.66 -7.80 27.59
CA ASP A 270 -1.05 -7.85 28.93
C ASP A 270 0.16 -6.90 29.09
N ASP A 271 -0.01 -5.63 28.68
CA ASP A 271 1.02 -4.57 28.68
C ASP A 271 2.27 -4.86 27.84
N ASN A 272 2.22 -5.87 26.96
CA ASN A 272 3.28 -6.21 26.04
C ASN A 272 2.82 -6.07 24.59
N LEU A 273 3.77 -5.92 23.66
CA LEU A 273 3.46 -6.01 22.23
C LEU A 273 2.91 -7.39 21.90
N MET A 274 1.78 -7.43 21.20
CA MET A 274 1.24 -8.67 20.64
C MET A 274 2.28 -9.35 19.75
N LYS A 275 2.20 -10.69 19.65
CA LYS A 275 3.11 -11.49 18.83
C LYS A 275 2.39 -12.03 17.60
N PHE A 276 3.07 -11.91 16.46
CA PHE A 276 2.54 -12.23 15.14
C PHE A 276 3.46 -13.22 14.42
N GLN A 277 2.87 -14.19 13.74
CA GLN A 277 3.61 -15.14 12.91
C GLN A 277 4.11 -14.48 11.63
N VAL A 278 3.36 -13.50 11.14
CA VAL A 278 3.71 -12.74 9.93
C VAL A 278 3.63 -11.24 10.21
N VAL A 279 4.72 -10.52 9.91
CA VAL A 279 4.73 -9.06 9.92
C VAL A 279 5.20 -8.55 8.57
N VAL A 280 4.44 -7.68 7.96
CA VAL A 280 4.75 -7.07 6.67
C VAL A 280 4.66 -5.56 6.78
N ALA A 281 5.48 -4.81 6.06
CA ALA A 281 5.35 -3.36 6.02
C ALA A 281 6.04 -2.73 4.81
N ASN A 282 5.52 -1.60 4.38
CA ASN A 282 6.21 -0.59 3.60
C ASN A 282 6.14 0.74 4.37
N PRO A 283 7.01 0.93 5.38
CA PRO A 283 6.97 2.13 6.22
C PRO A 283 7.42 3.37 5.43
N PRO A 284 7.08 4.59 5.90
CA PRO A 284 7.55 5.82 5.27
C PRO A 284 9.07 5.88 5.25
N PHE A 285 9.66 6.08 4.04
CA PHE A 285 11.12 6.06 3.86
C PHE A 285 11.79 7.22 4.56
N SER A 286 12.78 6.90 5.40
CA SER A 286 13.62 7.88 6.06
C SER A 286 12.83 8.94 6.86
N LEU A 287 11.80 8.51 7.60
CA LEU A 287 10.96 9.39 8.42
C LEU A 287 11.82 10.25 9.36
N ASP A 288 11.72 11.58 9.20
CA ASP A 288 12.35 12.54 10.11
C ASP A 288 11.52 12.72 11.38
N LYS A 289 12.21 12.91 12.51
CA LYS A 289 11.59 13.14 13.84
C LYS A 289 10.63 12.03 14.26
N TRP A 290 10.94 10.78 13.88
CA TRP A 290 10.15 9.60 14.23
C TRP A 290 9.97 9.44 15.76
N ASP A 291 10.90 10.01 16.54
CA ASP A 291 10.96 9.95 17.99
C ASP A 291 10.15 11.05 18.71
N SER A 292 9.47 11.93 17.97
CA SER A 292 8.78 13.09 18.54
C SER A 292 7.73 12.72 19.61
N GLY A 293 7.04 11.61 19.46
CA GLY A 293 6.05 11.13 20.44
C GLY A 293 6.67 10.71 21.79
N PHE A 294 7.92 10.26 21.79
CA PHE A 294 8.64 9.89 23.02
C PHE A 294 9.22 11.12 23.74
N LEU A 295 9.49 12.20 23.02
CA LEU A 295 10.19 13.36 23.60
C LEU A 295 9.34 14.17 24.59
N SER A 296 8.03 13.93 24.69
CA SER A 296 7.20 14.52 25.74
C SER A 296 7.66 14.08 27.12
N GLU A 297 8.12 12.86 27.28
CA GLU A 297 8.56 12.23 28.53
C GLU A 297 10.07 12.33 28.76
N ALA A 298 10.84 12.72 27.74
CA ALA A 298 12.28 12.80 27.83
C ALA A 298 12.74 13.96 28.71
N GLU A 299 13.79 13.72 29.51
CA GLU A 299 14.50 14.78 30.22
C GLU A 299 15.32 15.65 29.25
N ALA A 300 15.37 16.94 29.53
CA ALA A 300 16.19 17.86 28.75
C ALA A 300 17.65 17.82 29.22
N ASP A 301 18.59 17.82 28.28
CA ASP A 301 20.01 17.97 28.59
C ASP A 301 20.36 19.37 29.14
N SER A 302 21.60 19.60 29.50
CA SER A 302 22.10 20.89 30.04
C SER A 302 21.89 22.08 29.11
N LYS A 303 21.54 21.84 27.83
CA LYS A 303 21.22 22.85 26.79
C LYS A 303 19.73 22.96 26.50
N GLY A 304 18.88 22.26 27.29
CA GLY A 304 17.43 22.23 27.12
C GLY A 304 16.96 21.36 25.93
N LYS A 305 17.83 20.53 25.36
CA LYS A 305 17.49 19.66 24.23
C LYS A 305 17.09 18.27 24.75
N LYS A 306 15.91 17.82 24.33
CA LYS A 306 15.43 16.45 24.55
C LYS A 306 15.98 15.50 23.49
N LYS A 307 16.28 14.27 23.88
CA LYS A 307 16.79 13.23 22.97
C LYS A 307 16.19 11.88 23.33
N MET A 308 15.85 11.10 22.31
CA MET A 308 15.40 9.72 22.48
C MET A 308 16.51 8.84 23.09
N SER A 309 16.15 8.07 24.11
CA SER A 309 16.96 6.98 24.68
C SER A 309 16.14 5.69 24.69
N ALA A 310 16.82 4.54 24.79
CA ALA A 310 16.14 3.25 24.82
C ALA A 310 15.19 3.09 26.02
N GLU A 311 15.52 3.72 27.15
CA GLU A 311 14.75 3.66 28.40
C GLU A 311 13.38 4.34 28.30
N LEU A 312 13.17 5.21 27.31
CA LEU A 312 11.86 5.83 27.05
C LEU A 312 10.87 4.88 26.37
N ASP A 313 11.34 3.73 25.91
CA ASP A 313 10.50 2.73 25.28
C ASP A 313 10.14 1.59 26.24
N GLN A 314 8.96 1.62 26.79
CA GLN A 314 8.45 0.59 27.73
C GLN A 314 8.44 -0.84 27.14
N TYR A 315 8.53 -0.98 25.82
CA TYR A 315 8.52 -2.27 25.11
C TYR A 315 9.92 -2.79 24.77
N HIS A 316 10.99 -2.09 25.19
CA HIS A 316 12.39 -2.49 24.99
C HIS A 316 12.78 -2.74 23.53
N ARG A 317 12.10 -2.07 22.58
CA ARG A 317 12.36 -2.24 21.14
C ARG A 317 13.73 -1.70 20.71
N PHE A 318 14.23 -0.71 21.43
CA PHE A 318 15.45 0.02 21.07
C PHE A 318 16.67 -0.35 21.93
N ASP A 319 16.61 -1.45 22.66
CA ASP A 319 17.74 -1.95 23.49
C ASP A 319 18.98 -2.27 22.62
N TRP A 320 18.77 -2.63 21.36
CA TRP A 320 19.86 -2.90 20.40
C TRP A 320 20.44 -1.64 19.74
N GLY A 321 19.90 -0.50 20.07
CA GLY A 321 20.33 0.81 19.63
C GLY A 321 19.17 1.69 19.17
N VAL A 322 19.31 2.98 19.44
CA VAL A 322 18.34 4.00 19.02
C VAL A 322 18.71 4.48 17.61
N PRO A 323 17.80 4.36 16.62
CA PRO A 323 18.02 4.90 15.29
C PRO A 323 18.21 6.42 15.30
N PRO A 324 18.85 7.01 14.27
CA PRO A 324 18.97 8.47 14.17
C PRO A 324 17.58 9.12 14.07
N THR A 325 17.36 10.24 14.78
CA THR A 325 16.09 10.99 14.71
C THR A 325 15.63 11.31 13.28
N SER A 326 16.58 11.57 12.37
CA SER A 326 16.31 11.92 10.97
C SER A 326 16.08 10.71 10.05
N LYS A 327 16.10 9.48 10.59
CA LYS A 327 16.00 8.23 9.81
C LYS A 327 15.28 7.16 10.64
N GLY A 328 13.95 7.12 10.52
CA GLY A 328 13.09 6.16 11.24
C GLY A 328 13.08 4.74 10.70
N ASP A 329 13.80 4.46 9.60
CA ASP A 329 13.75 3.15 8.93
C ASP A 329 13.95 1.98 9.92
N TYR A 330 15.02 2.01 10.70
CA TYR A 330 15.27 0.97 11.71
C TYR A 330 14.36 1.01 12.93
N ALA A 331 13.68 2.13 13.22
CA ALA A 331 12.69 2.16 14.29
C ALA A 331 11.50 1.24 13.95
N PHE A 332 11.04 1.27 12.72
CA PHE A 332 10.02 0.34 12.24
C PHE A 332 10.52 -1.11 12.21
N VAL A 333 11.74 -1.36 11.72
CA VAL A 333 12.34 -2.72 11.74
C VAL A 333 12.39 -3.29 13.14
N LEU A 334 12.84 -2.52 14.11
CA LEU A 334 12.95 -2.96 15.52
C LEU A 334 11.57 -3.20 16.14
N HIS A 335 10.59 -2.33 15.85
CA HIS A 335 9.20 -2.55 16.27
C HIS A 335 8.64 -3.86 15.68
N MET A 336 8.82 -4.10 14.39
CA MET A 336 8.35 -5.31 13.70
C MET A 336 9.00 -6.56 14.29
N LEU A 337 10.32 -6.56 14.51
CA LEU A 337 11.06 -7.67 15.12
C LEU A 337 10.64 -7.96 16.55
N SER A 338 10.31 -6.90 17.32
CA SER A 338 9.80 -7.02 18.70
C SER A 338 8.37 -7.56 18.73
N SER A 339 7.62 -7.41 17.64
CA SER A 339 6.27 -7.94 17.48
C SER A 339 6.23 -9.34 16.85
N LEU A 340 7.37 -9.91 16.45
CA LEU A 340 7.42 -11.26 15.89
C LEU A 340 7.24 -12.35 16.96
N ASP A 341 6.50 -13.38 16.59
CA ASP A 341 6.44 -14.63 17.35
C ASP A 341 7.84 -15.25 17.49
N ALA A 342 8.16 -15.73 18.69
CA ALA A 342 9.50 -16.19 19.00
C ALA A 342 9.88 -17.49 18.28
N GLU A 343 8.91 -18.35 17.98
CA GLU A 343 9.16 -19.67 17.43
C GLU A 343 9.16 -19.71 15.89
N ASN A 344 8.17 -19.06 15.28
CA ASN A 344 7.93 -19.18 13.85
C ASN A 344 7.71 -17.82 13.14
N GLY A 345 8.04 -16.73 13.83
CA GLY A 345 7.89 -15.37 13.32
C GLY A 345 8.74 -15.12 12.08
N ARG A 346 8.11 -14.52 11.08
CA ARG A 346 8.76 -14.11 9.84
C ARG A 346 8.21 -12.78 9.35
N MET A 347 9.10 -11.95 8.81
CA MET A 347 8.70 -10.64 8.31
C MET A 347 9.41 -10.29 7.01
N ALA A 348 8.76 -9.46 6.22
CA ALA A 348 9.38 -8.80 5.09
C ALA A 348 9.01 -7.30 5.11
N VAL A 349 10.01 -6.45 4.94
CA VAL A 349 9.87 -5.00 5.02
C VAL A 349 10.54 -4.33 3.83
N VAL A 350 9.84 -3.39 3.22
CA VAL A 350 10.36 -2.56 2.12
C VAL A 350 11.07 -1.36 2.70
N LEU A 351 12.31 -1.11 2.28
CA LEU A 351 13.16 -0.06 2.83
C LEU A 351 14.01 0.60 1.73
N PRO A 352 14.47 1.85 1.92
CA PRO A 352 15.43 2.46 1.01
C PRO A 352 16.82 1.80 1.14
N HIS A 353 17.56 1.69 0.05
CA HIS A 353 18.89 1.05 0.03
C HIS A 353 19.87 1.58 1.10
N GLY A 354 19.69 2.82 1.57
CA GLY A 354 20.55 3.41 2.60
C GLY A 354 20.67 2.57 3.87
N VAL A 355 19.64 1.81 4.25
CA VAL A 355 19.66 0.94 5.44
C VAL A 355 20.74 -0.15 5.35
N LEU A 356 21.15 -0.51 4.14
CA LEU A 356 22.12 -1.59 3.90
C LEU A 356 23.56 -1.20 4.29
N PHE A 357 23.88 0.11 4.24
CA PHE A 357 25.28 0.55 4.38
C PHE A 357 25.52 1.78 5.26
N ARG A 358 24.48 2.54 5.64
CA ARG A 358 24.68 3.69 6.54
C ARG A 358 25.33 3.24 7.85
N GLY A 359 26.29 4.05 8.33
CA GLY A 359 27.10 3.78 9.52
C GLY A 359 26.42 4.23 10.84
N ALA A 360 27.25 4.54 11.84
CA ALA A 360 26.83 5.00 13.18
C ALA A 360 25.82 4.04 13.87
N SER A 361 24.72 4.55 14.43
CA SER A 361 23.74 3.71 15.15
C SER A 361 23.05 2.69 14.24
N GLU A 362 22.77 3.02 12.98
CA GLU A 362 22.19 2.06 12.01
C GLU A 362 23.15 0.89 11.73
N GLY A 363 24.46 1.16 11.61
CA GLY A 363 25.47 0.12 11.45
C GLY A 363 25.56 -0.82 12.66
N LYS A 364 25.40 -0.28 13.89
CA LYS A 364 25.37 -1.09 15.11
C LYS A 364 24.14 -2.00 15.16
N ILE A 365 22.96 -1.45 14.86
CA ILE A 365 21.71 -2.21 14.81
C ILE A 365 21.81 -3.32 13.77
N ARG A 366 22.28 -3.00 12.57
CA ARG A 366 22.45 -3.95 11.46
C ARG A 366 23.36 -5.10 11.82
N ARG A 367 24.52 -4.81 12.46
CA ARG A 367 25.42 -5.84 13.00
C ARG A 367 24.72 -6.76 13.96
N GLN A 368 24.00 -6.24 14.95
CA GLN A 368 23.23 -7.02 15.92
C GLN A 368 22.23 -7.96 15.23
N LEU A 369 21.48 -7.48 14.27
CA LEU A 369 20.48 -8.27 13.55
C LEU A 369 21.08 -9.46 12.80
N VAL A 370 22.27 -9.28 12.22
CA VAL A 370 23.01 -10.37 11.55
C VAL A 370 23.63 -11.33 12.58
N GLU A 371 24.27 -10.82 13.65
CA GLU A 371 24.87 -11.62 14.70
C GLU A 371 23.84 -12.51 15.42
N MET A 372 22.62 -11.99 15.64
CA MET A 372 21.48 -12.71 16.22
C MET A 372 20.81 -13.69 15.25
N ASN A 373 21.35 -13.82 14.03
CA ASN A 373 20.82 -14.73 13.00
C ASN A 373 19.36 -14.47 12.61
N LEU A 374 18.94 -13.21 12.56
CA LEU A 374 17.58 -12.84 12.21
C LEU A 374 17.40 -12.54 10.73
N LEU A 375 18.40 -11.95 10.06
CA LEU A 375 18.33 -11.57 8.66
C LEU A 375 18.44 -12.81 7.77
N ASP A 376 17.42 -13.05 6.94
CA ASP A 376 17.31 -14.20 6.04
C ASP A 376 17.69 -13.88 4.60
N ALA A 377 17.20 -12.74 4.08
CA ALA A 377 17.52 -12.30 2.72
C ALA A 377 17.50 -10.78 2.57
N VAL A 378 18.25 -10.31 1.58
CA VAL A 378 18.27 -8.93 1.08
C VAL A 378 17.93 -8.98 -0.41
N ILE A 379 16.86 -8.32 -0.82
CA ILE A 379 16.37 -8.36 -2.21
C ILE A 379 16.34 -6.91 -2.74
N GLY A 380 17.18 -6.63 -3.73
CA GLY A 380 17.21 -5.34 -4.43
C GLY A 380 16.07 -5.27 -5.45
N LEU A 381 15.34 -4.16 -5.42
CA LEU A 381 14.24 -3.90 -6.35
C LEU A 381 14.65 -2.87 -7.41
N PRO A 382 14.03 -2.89 -8.59
CA PRO A 382 14.20 -1.84 -9.58
C PRO A 382 13.91 -0.45 -9.01
N ALA A 383 14.66 0.55 -9.45
CA ALA A 383 14.35 1.93 -9.15
C ALA A 383 12.98 2.32 -9.73
N ASN A 384 12.41 3.41 -9.26
CA ASN A 384 11.19 3.98 -9.81
C ASN A 384 9.97 3.02 -9.83
N LEU A 385 9.84 2.16 -8.80
CA LEU A 385 8.65 1.33 -8.59
C LEU A 385 7.55 2.05 -7.79
N PHE A 386 7.93 2.98 -6.92
CA PHE A 386 7.02 3.64 -5.98
C PHE A 386 6.57 5.00 -6.49
N TYR A 387 5.32 5.37 -6.21
CA TYR A 387 4.78 6.67 -6.62
C TYR A 387 5.58 7.82 -6.00
N GLY A 388 5.87 8.82 -6.82
CA GLY A 388 6.52 10.07 -6.38
C GLY A 388 7.96 9.97 -5.92
N THR A 389 8.60 8.80 -6.04
CA THR A 389 10.02 8.64 -5.73
C THR A 389 10.73 7.72 -6.73
N GLY A 390 11.90 8.17 -7.22
CA GLY A 390 12.79 7.33 -8.02
C GLY A 390 13.83 6.56 -7.19
N ILE A 391 13.74 6.62 -5.85
CA ILE A 391 14.72 6.00 -4.96
C ILE A 391 14.63 4.47 -5.09
N PRO A 392 15.77 3.78 -5.34
CA PRO A 392 15.79 2.33 -5.32
C PRO A 392 15.49 1.81 -3.91
N ALA A 393 14.63 0.81 -3.83
CA ALA A 393 14.26 0.16 -2.59
C ALA A 393 14.76 -1.29 -2.54
N CYS A 394 14.83 -1.84 -1.34
CA CYS A 394 15.10 -3.25 -1.11
C CYS A 394 14.04 -3.85 -0.18
N ILE A 395 13.92 -5.16 -0.21
CA ILE A 395 13.15 -5.91 0.79
C ILE A 395 14.15 -6.62 1.71
N LEU A 396 14.01 -6.41 3.01
CA LEU A 396 14.69 -7.22 4.01
C LEU A 396 13.72 -8.27 4.53
N VAL A 397 14.16 -9.54 4.48
CA VAL A 397 13.41 -10.66 5.03
C VAL A 397 14.09 -11.14 6.32
N PHE A 398 13.31 -11.26 7.39
CA PHE A 398 13.79 -11.76 8.68
C PHE A 398 12.96 -12.97 9.13
N LYS A 399 13.61 -13.88 9.82
CA LYS A 399 12.98 -15.07 10.42
C LYS A 399 13.53 -15.33 11.82
N LYS A 400 12.66 -15.79 12.71
CA LYS A 400 13.06 -16.37 13.99
C LYS A 400 13.51 -17.83 13.83
N ASN A 401 14.30 -18.32 14.79
CA ASN A 401 14.74 -19.73 14.89
C ASN A 401 15.35 -20.32 13.60
N ARG A 402 16.13 -19.53 12.86
CA ARG A 402 16.86 -20.02 11.69
C ARG A 402 17.92 -21.05 12.11
N THR A 403 17.97 -22.17 11.42
CA THR A 403 18.95 -23.25 11.64
C THR A 403 20.26 -23.07 10.86
N TYR A 404 20.29 -22.13 9.94
CA TYR A 404 21.43 -21.76 9.10
C TYR A 404 21.81 -20.27 9.33
N ARG A 405 23.04 -19.89 9.03
CA ARG A 405 23.55 -18.52 9.30
C ARG A 405 23.87 -17.74 8.04
N ASP A 406 23.72 -18.37 6.86
CA ASP A 406 23.90 -17.67 5.60
C ASP A 406 22.78 -16.66 5.35
N VAL A 407 23.05 -15.66 4.52
CA VAL A 407 22.08 -14.67 4.07
C VAL A 407 22.04 -14.70 2.54
N LEU A 408 20.84 -14.75 1.97
CA LEU A 408 20.64 -14.71 0.53
C LEU A 408 20.55 -13.26 0.06
N PHE A 409 21.34 -12.90 -0.94
CA PHE A 409 21.23 -11.65 -1.69
C PHE A 409 20.63 -11.93 -3.05
N ILE A 410 19.65 -11.12 -3.47
CA ILE A 410 19.04 -11.14 -4.81
C ILE A 410 19.11 -9.73 -5.37
N ASP A 411 19.61 -9.56 -6.58
CA ASP A 411 19.55 -8.30 -7.32
C ASP A 411 18.54 -8.42 -8.46
N ALA A 412 17.32 -7.92 -8.22
CA ALA A 412 16.28 -7.84 -9.23
C ALA A 412 16.22 -6.45 -9.91
N SER A 413 17.23 -5.60 -9.71
CA SER A 413 17.26 -4.23 -10.25
C SER A 413 17.75 -4.14 -11.69
N GLY A 414 18.41 -5.19 -12.20
CA GLY A 414 18.98 -5.23 -13.55
C GLY A 414 17.93 -5.23 -14.66
N ASP A 415 18.32 -4.73 -15.83
CA ASP A 415 17.48 -4.74 -17.02
C ASP A 415 17.01 -6.16 -17.36
N GLY A 416 15.75 -6.29 -17.77
CA GLY A 416 15.11 -7.58 -18.03
C GLY A 416 14.32 -8.15 -16.85
N ASN A 417 14.57 -7.70 -15.62
CA ASN A 417 13.86 -8.13 -14.41
C ASN A 417 12.63 -7.27 -14.07
N PHE A 418 12.27 -6.35 -14.94
CA PHE A 418 11.08 -5.49 -14.81
C PHE A 418 10.70 -4.91 -16.17
N GLU A 419 9.50 -4.35 -16.26
CA GLU A 419 9.03 -3.60 -17.42
C GLU A 419 9.16 -2.10 -17.17
N LYS A 420 9.75 -1.37 -18.14
CA LYS A 420 9.85 0.09 -18.09
C LYS A 420 8.50 0.71 -18.49
N GLY A 421 7.80 1.29 -17.51
CA GLY A 421 6.57 2.02 -17.76
C GLY A 421 6.80 3.51 -18.02
N LYS A 422 5.76 4.22 -18.46
CA LYS A 422 5.85 5.66 -18.79
C LYS A 422 6.19 6.52 -17.57
N ASN A 423 5.56 6.24 -16.43
CA ASN A 423 5.69 7.03 -15.19
C ASN A 423 6.45 6.28 -14.11
N GLN A 424 6.42 4.96 -14.11
CA GLN A 424 7.09 4.09 -13.14
C GLN A 424 7.36 2.71 -13.75
N ASN A 425 8.36 2.04 -13.19
CA ASN A 425 8.66 0.66 -13.53
C ASN A 425 7.64 -0.30 -12.92
N ILE A 426 7.47 -1.47 -13.52
CA ILE A 426 6.46 -2.45 -13.13
C ILE A 426 7.15 -3.82 -13.00
N LEU A 427 6.92 -4.50 -11.89
CA LEU A 427 7.26 -5.91 -11.74
C LEU A 427 6.16 -6.75 -12.39
N ARG A 428 6.51 -7.55 -13.38
CA ARG A 428 5.58 -8.51 -14.01
C ARG A 428 5.42 -9.74 -13.10
N ASP A 429 4.38 -10.52 -13.32
CA ASP A 429 4.17 -11.78 -12.57
C ASP A 429 5.35 -12.75 -12.73
N SER A 430 5.99 -12.76 -13.92
CA SER A 430 7.22 -13.52 -14.18
C SER A 430 8.40 -13.07 -13.32
N ASP A 431 8.54 -11.76 -13.10
CA ASP A 431 9.62 -11.18 -12.30
C ASP A 431 9.44 -11.52 -10.82
N ILE A 432 8.21 -11.39 -10.33
CA ILE A 432 7.83 -11.81 -8.97
C ILE A 432 8.12 -13.30 -8.77
N THR A 433 7.68 -14.13 -9.73
CA THR A 433 7.90 -15.57 -9.69
C THR A 433 9.39 -15.92 -9.66
N ARG A 434 10.22 -15.22 -10.45
CA ARG A 434 11.67 -15.42 -10.46
C ARG A 434 12.29 -15.10 -9.09
N ILE A 435 11.94 -13.96 -8.51
CA ILE A 435 12.44 -13.56 -7.18
C ILE A 435 12.05 -14.60 -6.13
N VAL A 436 10.77 -15.01 -6.11
CA VAL A 436 10.26 -15.99 -5.14
C VAL A 436 10.93 -17.35 -5.30
N ASN A 437 11.13 -17.81 -6.54
CA ASN A 437 11.82 -19.08 -6.81
C ASN A 437 13.30 -19.02 -6.37
N ALA A 438 14.01 -17.94 -6.66
CA ALA A 438 15.39 -17.75 -6.20
C ALA A 438 15.48 -17.73 -4.66
N TYR A 439 14.51 -17.05 -4.01
CA TYR A 439 14.41 -17.00 -2.56
C TYR A 439 14.18 -18.38 -1.94
N GLN A 440 13.32 -19.21 -2.55
CA GLN A 440 13.03 -20.57 -2.07
C GLN A 440 14.16 -21.55 -2.35
N ALA A 441 14.78 -21.45 -3.53
CA ALA A 441 15.88 -22.31 -3.94
C ALA A 441 17.16 -22.08 -3.13
N ARG A 442 17.43 -20.84 -2.70
CA ARG A 442 18.65 -20.42 -1.99
C ARG A 442 19.91 -20.92 -2.68
N GLN A 443 20.05 -20.59 -3.96
CA GLN A 443 21.18 -21.00 -4.79
C GLN A 443 21.85 -19.76 -5.42
N ASN A 444 23.13 -19.90 -5.72
CA ASN A 444 23.85 -18.88 -6.47
C ASN A 444 23.42 -18.93 -7.94
N GLU A 445 23.07 -17.77 -8.47
CA GLU A 445 22.79 -17.55 -9.89
C GLU A 445 23.61 -16.34 -10.34
N ASP A 446 24.38 -16.52 -11.40
CA ASP A 446 25.27 -15.48 -11.93
C ASP A 446 24.51 -14.16 -12.17
N LYS A 447 25.09 -13.05 -11.71
CA LYS A 447 24.54 -11.69 -11.81
C LYS A 447 23.13 -11.50 -11.20
N TYR A 448 22.62 -12.46 -10.43
CA TYR A 448 21.25 -12.39 -9.92
C TYR A 448 21.12 -12.74 -8.43
N SER A 449 21.71 -13.85 -7.96
CA SER A 449 21.60 -14.22 -6.55
C SER A 449 22.86 -14.86 -6.00
N TYR A 450 23.12 -14.58 -4.71
CA TYR A 450 24.30 -15.09 -4.01
C TYR A 450 23.97 -15.42 -2.56
N VAL A 451 24.37 -16.63 -2.12
CA VAL A 451 24.24 -17.11 -0.74
C VAL A 451 25.54 -16.84 -0.01
N THR A 452 25.52 -15.84 0.84
CA THR A 452 26.70 -15.33 1.58
C THR A 452 26.81 -15.98 2.94
N SER A 453 28.04 -16.39 3.32
CA SER A 453 28.31 -16.88 4.67
C SER A 453 28.31 -15.74 5.70
N PHE A 454 28.09 -16.08 6.97
CA PHE A 454 28.20 -15.12 8.07
C PHE A 454 29.59 -14.48 8.15
N ASP A 455 30.65 -15.26 7.92
CA ASP A 455 32.03 -14.77 8.00
C ASP A 455 32.33 -13.74 6.90
N GLU A 456 31.86 -13.95 5.70
CA GLU A 456 31.97 -12.99 4.59
C GLU A 456 31.24 -11.68 4.88
N ILE A 457 30.02 -11.72 5.49
CA ILE A 457 29.32 -10.50 5.92
C ILE A 457 30.13 -9.77 6.99
N LYS A 458 30.75 -10.51 7.92
CA LYS A 458 31.59 -9.94 8.96
C LYS A 458 32.86 -9.31 8.39
N GLU A 459 33.52 -9.94 7.40
CA GLU A 459 34.68 -9.38 6.68
C GLU A 459 34.33 -8.10 5.94
N ASN A 460 33.10 -7.99 5.44
CA ASN A 460 32.53 -6.78 4.85
C ASN A 460 32.04 -5.73 5.89
N ASP A 461 32.41 -5.86 7.17
CA ASP A 461 32.01 -5.00 8.29
C ASP A 461 30.47 -4.83 8.40
N PHE A 462 29.75 -5.91 8.17
CA PHE A 462 28.25 -5.96 8.18
C PHE A 462 27.60 -4.94 7.21
N ASN A 463 28.32 -4.57 6.17
CA ASN A 463 27.78 -3.80 5.07
C ASN A 463 27.01 -4.75 4.14
N LEU A 464 25.71 -4.50 3.98
CA LEU A 464 24.81 -5.35 3.20
C LEU A 464 24.52 -4.78 1.80
N ASN A 465 25.36 -3.87 1.30
CA ASN A 465 25.16 -3.31 -0.03
C ASN A 465 25.26 -4.41 -1.10
N ILE A 466 24.20 -4.58 -1.86
CA ILE A 466 23.98 -5.73 -2.76
C ILE A 466 25.14 -5.94 -3.75
N PRO A 467 25.69 -4.89 -4.42
CA PRO A 467 26.80 -5.08 -5.36
C PRO A 467 28.12 -5.64 -4.74
N ARG A 468 28.19 -5.75 -3.41
CA ARG A 468 29.32 -6.42 -2.74
C ARG A 468 29.23 -7.95 -2.81
N TYR A 469 28.04 -8.47 -3.06
CA TYR A 469 27.70 -9.91 -3.01
C TYR A 469 27.21 -10.41 -4.37
N VAL A 470 26.43 -9.63 -5.08
CA VAL A 470 25.96 -9.95 -6.43
C VAL A 470 26.69 -9.02 -7.40
N ASP A 471 27.65 -9.57 -8.13
CA ASP A 471 28.41 -8.81 -9.14
C ASP A 471 27.60 -8.76 -10.44
N THR A 472 27.01 -7.61 -10.72
CA THR A 472 26.26 -7.35 -11.95
C THR A 472 27.08 -6.64 -13.03
N PHE A 473 28.42 -6.53 -12.81
CA PHE A 473 29.31 -5.88 -13.77
C PHE A 473 29.30 -6.63 -15.12
N GLU A 474 29.01 -5.91 -16.18
CA GLU A 474 29.20 -6.36 -17.56
C GLU A 474 30.44 -5.68 -18.10
N GLU A 475 31.43 -6.47 -18.56
CA GLU A 475 32.52 -5.89 -19.35
C GLU A 475 31.87 -5.26 -20.60
N GLU A 476 32.03 -3.94 -20.75
CA GLU A 476 31.64 -3.27 -21.97
C GLU A 476 32.38 -3.93 -23.14
N GLU A 477 31.67 -4.35 -24.17
CA GLU A 477 32.29 -4.81 -25.41
C GLU A 477 33.27 -3.71 -25.87
N LEU A 478 34.52 -4.10 -26.09
CA LEU A 478 35.51 -3.17 -26.59
C LEU A 478 35.02 -2.56 -27.88
N VAL A 479 34.71 -1.27 -27.84
CA VAL A 479 34.25 -0.55 -29.03
C VAL A 479 35.39 -0.58 -30.06
N ASP A 480 35.14 -1.26 -31.19
CA ASP A 480 36.07 -1.21 -32.32
C ASP A 480 36.07 0.23 -32.90
N ILE A 481 37.05 1.02 -32.45
CA ILE A 481 37.19 2.41 -32.83
C ILE A 481 37.32 2.55 -34.37
N ASP A 482 37.89 1.55 -35.05
CA ASP A 482 38.05 1.59 -36.49
C ASP A 482 36.75 1.27 -37.23
N GLU A 483 35.89 0.43 -36.64
CA GLU A 483 34.52 0.22 -37.14
C GLU A 483 33.68 1.48 -36.95
N VAL A 484 33.71 2.11 -35.78
CA VAL A 484 33.02 3.37 -35.51
C VAL A 484 33.46 4.47 -36.46
N LYS A 485 34.76 4.63 -36.71
CA LYS A 485 35.29 5.60 -37.70
C LYS A 485 34.79 5.32 -39.12
N ARG A 486 34.74 4.05 -39.55
CA ARG A 486 34.15 3.67 -40.85
C ARG A 486 32.68 4.02 -40.94
N ASN A 487 31.92 3.75 -39.91
CA ASN A 487 30.50 4.08 -39.85
C ASN A 487 30.25 5.59 -39.87
N ILE A 488 31.04 6.37 -39.16
CA ILE A 488 30.98 7.84 -39.19
C ILE A 488 31.31 8.35 -40.62
N ALA A 489 32.37 7.87 -41.27
CA ALA A 489 32.71 8.29 -42.63
C ALA A 489 31.61 7.93 -43.64
N SER A 490 30.97 6.78 -43.50
CA SER A 490 29.84 6.37 -44.32
C SER A 490 28.61 7.30 -44.15
N ILE A 491 28.26 7.62 -42.91
CA ILE A 491 27.14 8.52 -42.58
C ILE A 491 27.41 9.95 -43.09
N GLU A 492 28.66 10.44 -42.96
CA GLU A 492 29.07 11.76 -43.48
C GLU A 492 28.98 11.82 -45.01
N ALA A 493 29.33 10.73 -45.71
CA ALA A 493 29.22 10.65 -47.16
C ALA A 493 27.70 10.65 -47.60
N GLU A 494 26.86 9.89 -46.92
CA GLU A 494 25.42 9.89 -47.16
C GLU A 494 24.77 11.26 -46.87
N LEU A 495 25.18 11.91 -45.78
CA LEU A 495 24.72 13.25 -45.40
C LEU A 495 25.07 14.27 -46.51
N SER A 496 26.28 14.21 -47.04
CA SER A 496 26.77 15.08 -48.13
C SER A 496 25.97 14.87 -49.40
N GLN A 497 25.61 13.62 -49.76
CA GLN A 497 24.75 13.32 -50.89
C GLN A 497 23.33 13.87 -50.73
N VAL A 498 22.75 13.67 -49.54
CA VAL A 498 21.38 14.18 -49.24
C VAL A 498 21.36 15.70 -49.24
N GLN A 499 22.39 16.35 -48.71
CA GLN A 499 22.53 17.82 -48.73
C GLN A 499 22.65 18.35 -50.18
N ALA A 500 23.43 17.68 -51.04
CA ALA A 500 23.56 18.05 -52.44
C ALA A 500 22.25 17.88 -53.19
N GLN A 501 21.49 16.80 -52.91
CA GLN A 501 20.17 16.58 -53.50
C GLN A 501 19.16 17.63 -53.00
N MET A 502 19.16 17.97 -51.76
CA MET A 502 18.32 19.02 -51.17
C MET A 502 18.62 20.39 -51.80
N ALA A 503 19.90 20.74 -51.95
CA ALA A 503 20.31 21.98 -52.62
C ALA A 503 19.82 22.04 -54.08
N LYS A 504 19.85 20.90 -54.82
CA LYS A 504 19.31 20.80 -56.15
C LYS A 504 17.81 21.05 -56.18
N TYR A 505 17.03 20.42 -55.30
CA TYR A 505 15.58 20.62 -55.22
C TYR A 505 15.20 22.03 -54.79
N MET A 506 15.93 22.64 -53.84
CA MET A 506 15.69 24.05 -53.48
C MET A 506 15.92 24.99 -54.67
N LYS A 507 16.95 24.76 -55.47
CA LYS A 507 17.23 25.53 -56.69
C LYS A 507 16.12 25.34 -57.75
N GLU A 508 15.57 24.12 -57.89
CA GLU A 508 14.45 23.83 -58.83
C GLU A 508 13.15 24.49 -58.35
N LEU A 509 12.96 24.69 -57.05
CA LEU A 509 11.80 25.35 -56.45
C LEU A 509 11.93 26.87 -56.35
N GLY A 510 13.08 27.42 -56.72
CA GLY A 510 13.35 28.88 -56.66
C GLY A 510 13.54 29.42 -55.24
N LEU A 511 13.96 28.56 -54.29
CA LEU A 511 14.25 28.87 -52.89
C LEU A 511 15.75 29.08 -52.71
#